data_822ebf5f23af922805b497be9b19445c
#
_entry.id   822ebf5f23af922805b497be9b19445c
#
_cell.length_a   1.000
_cell.length_b   1.000
_cell.length_c   1.000
_cell.angle_alpha   90.00
_cell.angle_beta   90.00
_cell.angle_gamma   90.00
#
_symmetry.space_group_name_H-M   'P 1'
#
loop_
_entity.id
_entity.type
_entity.pdbx_description
1 polymer ?
#
loop_
_entity_poly.entity_id
_entity_poly.type
_entity_poly.pdbx_seq_one_letter_code
_entity_poly.pdbx_strand_id
1 'polypeptide(L)'
;MTLHGLDPAERKAPRRLTEGELSEARRRIEPLLRAADASLDRLYLAVGGVGCCVLLADRDGIPVERRGAVADNDTFDEWGLWTGTVWSEDSEGTNGIGTCLADQRALTIHRDQHFFSSNTLLSCTTAPIYDHEGNLAAALDVSSCRSDLTEGFVGLIAMAVGDAARRIEAENFRLCFPDARILLASAAERSAGALIAVNCDDLVVGATRSARQTLGITQQALARGLPAADILGDVAKAAEELEEAERGVIQRAITRADGNVSAAAQNLGISRATLHRKLARLGIRRPH
;
A
#
# COMPACT_ATOMS: atom_id res chain seq x y z
N MET A 1 4.85 20.56 30.88
CA MET A 1 4.83 19.09 31.08
C MET A 1 4.74 18.48 29.71
N THR A 2 5.70 17.63 29.33
CA THR A 2 5.64 16.89 28.07
C THR A 2 4.54 15.83 28.16
N LEU A 3 3.90 15.52 27.03
CA LEU A 3 2.76 14.59 26.96
C LEU A 3 3.09 13.21 27.56
N HIS A 4 4.35 12.76 27.40
CA HIS A 4 4.83 11.44 27.84
C HIS A 4 5.80 11.49 29.03
N GLY A 5 5.96 12.65 29.69
CA GLY A 5 6.85 12.80 30.85
C GLY A 5 8.35 12.70 30.53
N LEU A 6 8.74 12.83 29.24
CA LEU A 6 10.12 12.76 28.78
C LEU A 6 10.87 14.06 29.04
N ASP A 7 12.20 13.97 29.26
CA ASP A 7 13.11 15.12 29.37
C ASP A 7 13.91 15.30 28.05
N PRO A 8 13.78 16.43 27.33
CA PRO A 8 14.50 16.68 26.09
C PRO A 8 16.02 16.62 26.20
N ALA A 9 16.57 16.85 27.39
CA ALA A 9 18.01 16.81 27.65
C ALA A 9 18.55 15.42 27.99
N GLU A 10 17.66 14.45 28.18
CA GLU A 10 18.06 13.08 28.49
C GLU A 10 18.86 12.48 27.32
N ARG A 11 20.01 11.90 27.65
CA ARG A 11 20.85 11.17 26.68
C ARG A 11 20.76 9.69 26.97
N LYS A 12 19.81 9.02 26.35
CA LYS A 12 19.72 7.56 26.38
C LYS A 12 19.72 7.03 24.96
N ALA A 13 20.32 5.85 24.75
CA ALA A 13 20.13 5.14 23.50
C ALA A 13 18.68 4.64 23.40
N PRO A 14 18.06 4.68 22.22
CA PRO A 14 16.75 4.08 22.01
C PRO A 14 16.73 2.62 22.46
N ARG A 15 15.60 2.19 23.04
CA ARG A 15 15.41 0.80 23.45
C ARG A 15 15.52 -0.12 22.24
N ARG A 16 16.21 -1.26 22.41
CA ARG A 16 16.29 -2.32 21.39
C ARG A 16 15.57 -3.57 21.84
N LEU A 17 14.89 -4.18 20.90
CA LEU A 17 14.27 -5.50 21.06
C LEU A 17 15.32 -6.60 21.06
N THR A 18 15.00 -7.71 21.70
CA THR A 18 15.72 -8.97 21.53
C THR A 18 15.45 -9.54 20.12
N GLU A 19 16.30 -10.47 19.64
CA GLU A 19 16.10 -11.13 18.35
C GLU A 19 14.74 -11.86 18.27
N GLY A 20 14.28 -12.44 19.38
CA GLY A 20 12.98 -13.11 19.44
C GLY A 20 11.81 -12.13 19.27
N GLU A 21 11.85 -10.98 19.95
CA GLU A 21 10.83 -9.91 19.80
C GLU A 21 10.84 -9.32 18.38
N LEU A 22 12.01 -9.09 17.79
CA LEU A 22 12.13 -8.60 16.42
C LEU A 22 11.58 -9.62 15.41
N SER A 23 11.88 -10.91 15.61
CA SER A 23 11.33 -11.98 14.77
C SER A 23 9.81 -12.02 14.84
N GLU A 24 9.22 -11.80 16.02
CA GLU A 24 7.76 -11.70 16.21
C GLU A 24 7.18 -10.48 15.48
N ALA A 25 7.82 -9.31 15.62
CA ALA A 25 7.42 -8.09 14.93
C ALA A 25 7.42 -8.29 13.40
N ARG A 26 8.45 -8.93 12.84
CA ARG A 26 8.54 -9.30 11.41
C ARG A 26 7.42 -10.24 10.97
N ARG A 27 7.10 -11.26 11.77
CA ARG A 27 6.02 -12.20 11.45
C ARG A 27 4.65 -11.53 11.37
N ARG A 28 4.37 -10.56 12.23
CA ARG A 28 3.08 -9.83 12.24
C ARG A 28 2.79 -9.12 10.93
N ILE A 29 3.81 -8.63 10.24
CA ILE A 29 3.67 -7.88 8.99
C ILE A 29 4.35 -8.56 7.79
N GLU A 30 4.60 -9.88 7.88
CA GLU A 30 5.32 -10.64 6.86
C GLU A 30 4.76 -10.49 5.44
N PRO A 31 3.42 -10.48 5.19
CA PRO A 31 2.88 -10.22 3.86
C PRO A 31 3.25 -8.83 3.33
N LEU A 32 3.24 -7.82 4.21
CA LEU A 32 3.62 -6.45 3.85
C LEU A 32 5.12 -6.35 3.58
N LEU A 33 5.97 -7.06 4.33
CA LEU A 33 7.42 -7.11 4.08
C LEU A 33 7.73 -7.63 2.68
N ARG A 34 7.06 -8.71 2.26
CA ARG A 34 7.20 -9.24 0.89
C ARG A 34 6.77 -8.23 -0.18
N ALA A 35 5.66 -7.53 0.05
CA ALA A 35 5.19 -6.50 -0.85
C ALA A 35 6.14 -5.29 -0.92
N ALA A 36 6.85 -5.01 0.17
CA ALA A 36 7.71 -3.83 0.31
C ALA A 36 9.09 -4.01 -0.35
N ASP A 37 9.62 -5.22 -0.42
CA ASP A 37 11.03 -5.52 -0.75
C ASP A 37 11.55 -4.75 -1.97
N ALA A 38 10.92 -4.93 -3.13
CA ALA A 38 11.33 -4.24 -4.36
C ALA A 38 11.18 -2.70 -4.30
N SER A 39 10.23 -2.19 -3.51
CA SER A 39 10.02 -0.75 -3.34
C SER A 39 11.05 -0.14 -2.41
N LEU A 40 11.48 -0.86 -1.37
CA LEU A 40 12.58 -0.46 -0.48
C LEU A 40 13.89 -0.35 -1.25
N ASP A 41 14.21 -1.34 -2.10
CA ASP A 41 15.41 -1.33 -2.93
C ASP A 41 15.42 -0.14 -3.90
N ARG A 42 14.29 0.12 -4.59
CA ARG A 42 14.18 1.26 -5.51
C ARG A 42 14.31 2.60 -4.79
N LEU A 43 13.66 2.74 -3.62
CA LEU A 43 13.77 3.96 -2.83
C LEU A 43 15.20 4.17 -2.38
N TYR A 44 15.87 3.12 -1.89
CA TYR A 44 17.26 3.19 -1.48
C TYR A 44 18.19 3.56 -2.64
N LEU A 45 17.99 3.02 -3.85
CA LEU A 45 18.76 3.41 -5.04
C LEU A 45 18.60 4.91 -5.36
N ALA A 46 17.45 5.49 -5.08
CA ALA A 46 17.19 6.90 -5.33
C ALA A 46 17.84 7.83 -4.27
N VAL A 47 17.90 7.42 -2.99
CA VAL A 47 18.31 8.29 -1.88
C VAL A 47 19.59 7.85 -1.18
N GLY A 48 20.03 6.60 -1.34
CA GLY A 48 21.17 6.04 -0.61
C GLY A 48 22.50 6.71 -0.95
N GLY A 49 22.69 7.13 -2.21
CA GLY A 49 23.92 7.80 -2.68
C GLY A 49 24.16 9.17 -2.03
N VAL A 50 23.20 9.72 -1.31
CA VAL A 50 23.33 11.01 -0.59
C VAL A 50 23.38 10.83 0.94
N GLY A 51 23.74 9.63 1.40
CA GLY A 51 23.92 9.33 2.84
C GLY A 51 22.61 9.23 3.61
N CYS A 52 21.61 8.59 3.01
CA CYS A 52 20.36 8.26 3.65
C CYS A 52 20.24 6.75 3.90
N CYS A 53 19.54 6.35 4.95
CA CYS A 53 19.03 5.00 5.12
C CYS A 53 17.50 4.97 4.95
N VAL A 54 16.98 3.80 4.56
CA VAL A 54 15.54 3.54 4.43
C VAL A 54 15.16 2.54 5.51
N LEU A 55 14.11 2.82 6.25
CA LEU A 55 13.58 1.97 7.30
C LEU A 55 12.10 1.67 7.03
N LEU A 56 11.69 0.43 7.23
CA LEU A 56 10.29 0.06 7.32
C LEU A 56 10.00 -0.34 8.77
N ALA A 57 9.19 0.47 9.44
CA ALA A 57 8.78 0.23 10.82
C ALA A 57 7.37 -0.34 10.88
N ASP A 58 7.11 -1.25 11.83
CA ASP A 58 5.77 -1.72 12.11
C ASP A 58 4.92 -0.62 12.80
N ARG A 59 3.65 -0.92 13.07
CA ARG A 59 2.72 0.00 13.71
C ARG A 59 3.09 0.39 15.15
N ASP A 60 4.01 -0.37 15.78
CA ASP A 60 4.50 -0.10 17.13
C ASP A 60 5.78 0.78 17.10
N GLY A 61 6.19 1.25 15.90
CA GLY A 61 7.36 2.10 15.70
C GLY A 61 8.69 1.33 15.72
N ILE A 62 8.68 0.05 15.42
CA ILE A 62 9.86 -0.81 15.43
C ILE A 62 10.32 -1.03 13.99
N PRO A 63 11.48 -0.48 13.54
CA PRO A 63 12.08 -0.82 12.27
C PRO A 63 12.33 -2.33 12.16
N VAL A 64 11.67 -2.98 11.21
CA VAL A 64 11.76 -4.43 10.98
C VAL A 64 12.56 -4.75 9.74
N GLU A 65 12.75 -3.76 8.83
CA GLU A 65 13.55 -3.89 7.63
C GLU A 65 14.34 -2.60 7.38
N ARG A 66 15.54 -2.71 6.78
CA ARG A 66 16.45 -1.60 6.55
C ARG A 66 17.17 -1.73 5.21
N ARG A 67 17.39 -0.59 4.55
CA ARG A 67 18.37 -0.43 3.46
C ARG A 67 19.34 0.70 3.81
N GLY A 68 20.63 0.50 3.60
CA GLY A 68 21.66 1.48 3.88
C GLY A 68 23.02 1.02 3.35
N ALA A 69 23.94 1.95 3.12
CA ALA A 69 25.29 1.63 2.72
C ALA A 69 26.04 0.96 3.88
N VAL A 70 26.85 -0.05 3.55
CA VAL A 70 27.68 -0.76 4.55
C VAL A 70 28.65 0.19 5.24
N ALA A 71 29.18 1.17 4.51
CA ALA A 71 30.11 2.17 5.04
C ALA A 71 29.50 3.06 6.13
N ASP A 72 28.17 3.21 6.15
CA ASP A 72 27.45 4.08 7.08
C ASP A 72 26.81 3.29 8.24
N ASN A 73 27.02 1.97 8.28
CA ASN A 73 26.33 1.10 9.25
C ASN A 73 26.62 1.50 10.70
N ASP A 74 27.88 1.73 11.06
CA ASP A 74 28.26 2.08 12.42
C ASP A 74 27.60 3.40 12.85
N THR A 75 27.58 4.38 11.94
CA THR A 75 26.94 5.69 12.16
C THR A 75 25.43 5.54 12.40
N PHE A 76 24.72 4.80 11.55
CA PHE A 76 23.28 4.61 11.70
C PHE A 76 22.92 3.72 12.90
N ASP A 77 23.77 2.74 13.23
CA ASP A 77 23.59 1.90 14.42
C ASP A 77 23.75 2.70 15.72
N GLU A 78 24.76 3.57 15.78
CA GLU A 78 24.99 4.49 16.90
C GLU A 78 23.81 5.44 17.13
N TRP A 79 23.18 5.91 16.05
CA TRP A 79 21.98 6.75 16.09
C TRP A 79 20.69 5.96 16.37
N GLY A 80 20.75 4.62 16.49
CA GLY A 80 19.58 3.78 16.66
C GLY A 80 18.69 3.66 15.42
N LEU A 81 19.17 4.10 14.24
CA LEU A 81 18.48 3.93 12.95
C LEU A 81 18.71 2.51 12.43
N TRP A 82 18.30 1.54 13.22
CA TRP A 82 18.56 0.12 13.05
C TRP A 82 17.33 -0.75 13.33
N THR A 83 17.32 -1.95 12.78
CA THR A 83 16.22 -2.89 13.02
C THR A 83 16.14 -3.30 14.50
N GLY A 84 14.92 -3.37 15.03
CA GLY A 84 14.65 -3.71 16.42
C GLY A 84 14.73 -2.54 17.40
N THR A 85 15.11 -1.35 16.96
CA THR A 85 15.07 -0.15 17.81
C THR A 85 13.65 0.37 17.95
N VAL A 86 13.25 0.87 19.11
CA VAL A 86 11.91 1.40 19.36
C VAL A 86 11.90 2.90 19.10
N TRP A 87 11.09 3.34 18.12
CA TRP A 87 10.91 4.73 17.72
C TRP A 87 9.48 5.22 17.92
N SER A 88 8.73 4.61 18.85
CA SER A 88 7.40 5.10 19.18
C SER A 88 7.47 6.48 19.85
N GLU A 89 6.42 7.31 19.68
CA GLU A 89 6.40 8.68 20.18
C GLU A 89 6.38 8.75 21.72
N ASP A 90 5.79 7.77 22.39
CA ASP A 90 5.82 7.63 23.84
C ASP A 90 7.21 7.31 24.41
N SER A 91 8.08 6.67 23.61
CA SER A 91 9.46 6.34 23.98
C SER A 91 10.46 7.42 23.59
N GLU A 92 10.35 7.97 22.39
CA GLU A 92 11.36 8.84 21.77
C GLU A 92 10.87 10.29 21.56
N GLY A 93 9.63 10.61 22.00
CA GLY A 93 9.04 11.92 21.73
C GLY A 93 8.87 12.18 20.24
N THR A 94 8.80 13.44 19.84
CA THR A 94 8.65 13.82 18.42
C THR A 94 9.83 13.30 17.61
N ASN A 95 9.54 12.42 16.65
CA ASN A 95 10.48 11.82 15.71
C ASN A 95 9.75 11.43 14.42
N GLY A 96 10.48 11.07 13.34
CA GLY A 96 9.85 10.76 12.07
C GLY A 96 8.84 9.61 12.16
N ILE A 97 9.28 8.45 12.65
CA ILE A 97 8.47 7.22 12.68
C ILE A 97 7.30 7.36 13.66
N GLY A 98 7.59 7.68 14.93
CA GLY A 98 6.57 7.73 15.98
C GLY A 98 5.48 8.76 15.70
N THR A 99 5.86 9.98 15.34
CA THR A 99 4.90 11.04 15.02
C THR A 99 4.08 10.75 13.75
N CYS A 100 4.69 10.11 12.74
CA CYS A 100 3.96 9.67 11.55
C CYS A 100 2.88 8.64 11.88
N LEU A 101 3.18 7.69 12.75
CA LEU A 101 2.23 6.67 13.20
C LEU A 101 1.11 7.27 14.06
N ALA A 102 1.44 8.19 14.96
CA ALA A 102 0.46 8.87 15.82
C ALA A 102 -0.49 9.76 15.02
N ASP A 103 0.04 10.59 14.13
CA ASP A 103 -0.72 11.53 13.29
C ASP A 103 -1.37 10.87 12.05
N GLN A 104 -0.95 9.66 11.69
CA GLN A 104 -1.39 8.92 10.50
C GLN A 104 -1.27 9.73 9.20
N ARG A 105 -0.24 10.54 9.08
CA ARG A 105 0.06 11.37 7.91
C ARG A 105 1.55 11.37 7.59
N ALA A 106 1.86 11.60 6.31
CA ALA A 106 3.25 11.82 5.90
C ALA A 106 3.76 13.16 6.47
N LEU A 107 5.00 13.14 6.95
CA LEU A 107 5.65 14.30 7.55
C LEU A 107 7.18 14.23 7.41
N THR A 108 7.81 15.34 7.68
CA THR A 108 9.26 15.42 7.87
C THR A 108 9.52 16.06 9.23
N ILE A 109 10.36 15.41 10.03
CA ILE A 109 10.94 15.97 11.25
C ILE A 109 12.40 16.30 10.94
N HIS A 110 12.72 17.59 10.95
CA HIS A 110 14.03 18.08 10.54
C HIS A 110 14.75 18.72 11.73
N ARG A 111 15.94 18.21 12.06
CA ARG A 111 16.87 18.77 13.05
C ARG A 111 16.22 19.07 14.41
N ASP A 112 16.15 20.36 14.77
CA ASP A 112 15.66 20.89 16.04
C ASP A 112 14.16 20.65 16.27
N GLN A 113 13.45 20.10 15.30
CA GLN A 113 12.08 19.63 15.45
C GLN A 113 11.99 18.29 16.20
N HIS A 114 13.12 17.55 16.31
CA HIS A 114 13.17 16.34 17.14
C HIS A 114 13.06 16.68 18.63
N PHE A 115 12.37 15.83 19.38
CA PHE A 115 12.17 16.04 20.81
C PHE A 115 13.49 15.97 21.59
N PHE A 116 14.30 14.92 21.40
CA PHE A 116 15.57 14.80 22.09
C PHE A 116 16.65 15.64 21.43
N SER A 117 17.41 16.40 22.26
CA SER A 117 18.56 17.19 21.81
C SER A 117 19.64 16.35 21.12
N SER A 118 19.76 15.08 21.49
CA SER A 118 20.66 14.12 20.83
C SER A 118 20.30 13.88 19.36
N ASN A 119 19.03 14.03 18.96
CA ASN A 119 18.55 13.71 17.63
C ASN A 119 18.50 14.91 16.67
N THR A 120 18.98 16.08 17.11
CA THR A 120 18.91 17.34 16.33
C THR A 120 19.80 17.39 15.08
N LEU A 121 20.61 16.39 14.82
CA LEU A 121 21.32 16.24 13.55
C LEU A 121 20.55 15.39 12.53
N LEU A 122 19.51 14.69 12.96
CA LEU A 122 18.71 13.84 12.09
C LEU A 122 17.73 14.67 11.25
N SER A 123 17.48 14.18 10.04
CA SER A 123 16.37 14.58 9.19
C SER A 123 15.64 13.32 8.75
N CYS A 124 14.40 13.17 9.20
CA CYS A 124 13.57 11.98 8.99
C CYS A 124 12.34 12.36 8.19
N THR A 125 12.14 11.70 7.05
CA THR A 125 10.96 11.88 6.21
C THR A 125 10.19 10.58 6.16
N THR A 126 8.95 10.59 6.64
CA THR A 126 8.19 9.37 6.90
C THR A 126 6.79 9.45 6.29
N ALA A 127 6.30 8.33 5.76
CA ALA A 127 4.94 8.18 5.28
C ALA A 127 4.29 6.93 5.89
N PRO A 128 3.00 6.99 6.28
CA PRO A 128 2.27 5.84 6.77
C PRO A 128 1.96 4.88 5.62
N ILE A 129 1.87 3.59 5.95
CA ILE A 129 1.45 2.52 5.04
C ILE A 129 0.23 1.86 5.63
N TYR A 130 -0.81 1.70 4.81
CA TYR A 130 -2.06 1.06 5.20
C TYR A 130 -2.16 -0.34 4.59
N ASP A 131 -2.77 -1.26 5.32
CA ASP A 131 -3.03 -2.62 4.86
C ASP A 131 -4.17 -2.68 3.82
N HIS A 132 -4.48 -3.89 3.36
CA HIS A 132 -5.55 -4.15 2.40
C HIS A 132 -6.96 -3.85 2.94
N GLU A 133 -7.13 -3.72 4.25
CA GLU A 133 -8.37 -3.32 4.92
C GLU A 133 -8.46 -1.82 5.18
N GLY A 134 -7.35 -1.08 4.95
CA GLY A 134 -7.23 0.34 5.18
C GLY A 134 -6.82 0.73 6.61
N ASN A 135 -6.36 -0.23 7.43
CA ASN A 135 -5.81 0.02 8.75
C ASN A 135 -4.34 0.40 8.65
N LEU A 136 -3.87 1.23 9.59
CA LEU A 136 -2.45 1.56 9.70
C LEU A 136 -1.64 0.31 10.03
N ALA A 137 -0.69 -0.04 9.17
CA ALA A 137 0.11 -1.26 9.28
C ALA A 137 1.60 -0.99 9.55
N ALA A 138 2.14 0.09 8.97
CA ALA A 138 3.57 0.38 9.02
C ALA A 138 3.85 1.86 8.76
N ALA A 139 5.12 2.26 8.92
CA ALA A 139 5.65 3.53 8.47
C ALA A 139 6.92 3.29 7.63
N LEU A 140 7.01 3.97 6.48
CA LEU A 140 8.20 4.01 5.64
C LEU A 140 8.96 5.29 5.92
N ASP A 141 10.21 5.16 6.35
CA ASP A 141 11.06 6.27 6.74
C ASP A 141 12.33 6.34 5.90
N VAL A 142 12.75 7.55 5.57
CA VAL A 142 14.08 7.87 5.04
C VAL A 142 14.74 8.84 6.01
N SER A 143 15.80 8.38 6.65
CA SER A 143 16.57 9.14 7.61
C SER A 143 17.97 9.46 7.11
N SER A 144 18.46 10.65 7.45
CA SER A 144 19.84 11.11 7.20
C SER A 144 20.37 11.85 8.40
N CYS A 145 21.66 11.68 8.69
CA CYS A 145 22.41 12.44 9.69
C CYS A 145 23.34 13.51 9.07
N ARG A 146 23.15 13.81 7.77
CA ARG A 146 23.98 14.81 7.07
C ARG A 146 23.52 16.22 7.37
N SER A 147 24.48 17.08 7.71
CA SER A 147 24.24 18.50 8.00
C SER A 147 24.01 19.37 6.76
N ASP A 148 24.39 18.89 5.57
CA ASP A 148 24.31 19.60 4.29
C ASP A 148 23.03 19.29 3.47
N LEU A 149 22.07 18.59 4.06
CA LEU A 149 20.78 18.33 3.42
C LEU A 149 19.98 19.64 3.28
N THR A 150 19.71 20.04 2.04
CA THR A 150 18.94 21.26 1.75
C THR A 150 17.44 21.01 1.82
N GLU A 151 16.62 22.04 2.10
CA GLU A 151 15.16 21.94 2.12
C GLU A 151 14.57 21.43 0.79
N GLY A 152 15.16 21.86 -0.34
CA GLY A 152 14.72 21.37 -1.66
C GLY A 152 14.93 19.86 -1.83
N PHE A 153 16.00 19.33 -1.26
CA PHE A 153 16.29 17.90 -1.30
C PHE A 153 15.35 17.12 -0.38
N VAL A 154 15.02 17.66 0.79
CA VAL A 154 14.01 17.09 1.70
C VAL A 154 12.65 16.96 1.01
N GLY A 155 12.24 17.96 0.21
CA GLY A 155 11.02 17.90 -0.59
C GLY A 155 11.02 16.77 -1.62
N LEU A 156 12.14 16.52 -2.29
CA LEU A 156 12.28 15.39 -3.22
C LEU A 156 12.22 14.03 -2.50
N ILE A 157 12.86 13.91 -1.34
CA ILE A 157 12.76 12.70 -0.50
C ILE A 157 11.30 12.48 -0.09
N ALA A 158 10.58 13.52 0.33
CA ALA A 158 9.18 13.40 0.75
C ALA A 158 8.28 12.86 -0.39
N MET A 159 8.48 13.33 -1.62
CA MET A 159 7.79 12.78 -2.80
C MET A 159 8.14 11.31 -3.01
N ALA A 160 9.43 10.97 -2.98
CA ALA A 160 9.90 9.59 -3.21
C ALA A 160 9.37 8.61 -2.14
N VAL A 161 9.38 9.00 -0.86
CA VAL A 161 8.85 8.21 0.25
C VAL A 161 7.33 8.01 0.10
N GLY A 162 6.58 9.07 -0.20
CA GLY A 162 5.14 8.99 -0.44
C GLY A 162 4.79 8.09 -1.63
N ASP A 163 5.56 8.16 -2.72
CA ASP A 163 5.36 7.28 -3.88
C ASP A 163 5.69 5.81 -3.56
N ALA A 164 6.77 5.57 -2.82
CA ALA A 164 7.15 4.22 -2.40
C ALA A 164 6.11 3.62 -1.46
N ALA A 165 5.61 4.38 -0.47
CA ALA A 165 4.55 3.93 0.43
C ALA A 165 3.29 3.49 -0.35
N ARG A 166 2.81 4.32 -1.29
CA ARG A 166 1.66 3.97 -2.15
C ARG A 166 1.89 2.72 -3.00
N ARG A 167 3.11 2.50 -3.50
CA ARG A 167 3.45 1.27 -4.25
C ARG A 167 3.41 0.04 -3.37
N ILE A 168 3.91 0.15 -2.13
CA ILE A 168 3.86 -0.94 -1.15
C ILE A 168 2.41 -1.29 -0.82
N GLU A 169 1.56 -0.30 -0.56
CA GLU A 169 0.12 -0.50 -0.34
C GLU A 169 -0.55 -1.20 -1.52
N ALA A 170 -0.28 -0.74 -2.74
CA ALA A 170 -0.86 -1.31 -3.95
C ALA A 170 -0.40 -2.75 -4.19
N GLU A 171 0.86 -3.07 -3.92
CA GLU A 171 1.40 -4.42 -4.06
C GLU A 171 0.85 -5.35 -2.99
N ASN A 172 0.83 -4.90 -1.73
CA ASN A 172 0.20 -5.64 -0.64
C ASN A 172 -1.28 -5.94 -0.93
N PHE A 173 -2.01 -4.96 -1.46
CA PHE A 173 -3.41 -5.12 -1.85
C PHE A 173 -3.58 -6.20 -2.93
N ARG A 174 -2.74 -6.21 -3.98
CA ARG A 174 -2.78 -7.24 -5.03
C ARG A 174 -2.49 -8.64 -4.49
N LEU A 175 -1.50 -8.76 -3.60
CA LEU A 175 -1.14 -10.04 -2.98
C LEU A 175 -2.26 -10.60 -2.09
N CYS A 176 -3.05 -9.73 -1.46
CA CYS A 176 -4.18 -10.14 -0.61
C CYS A 176 -5.42 -10.58 -1.42
N PHE A 177 -5.52 -10.18 -2.70
CA PHE A 177 -6.67 -10.50 -3.56
C PHE A 177 -6.24 -11.17 -4.88
N PRO A 178 -5.57 -12.35 -4.83
CA PRO A 178 -4.99 -12.99 -6.01
C PRO A 178 -6.03 -13.41 -7.06
N ASP A 179 -7.23 -13.78 -6.62
CA ASP A 179 -8.32 -14.26 -7.49
C ASP A 179 -9.29 -13.15 -7.94
N ALA A 180 -9.09 -11.91 -7.46
CA ALA A 180 -9.94 -10.79 -7.80
C ALA A 180 -9.36 -9.96 -8.96
N ARG A 181 -10.24 -9.32 -9.72
CA ARG A 181 -9.83 -8.27 -10.66
C ARG A 181 -9.53 -6.99 -9.88
N ILE A 182 -8.33 -6.46 -10.04
CA ILE A 182 -7.96 -5.18 -9.43
C ILE A 182 -8.26 -4.06 -10.41
N LEU A 183 -9.13 -3.15 -10.01
CA LEU A 183 -9.53 -1.98 -10.79
C LEU A 183 -9.07 -0.70 -10.12
N LEU A 184 -8.69 0.28 -10.94
CA LEU A 184 -8.42 1.64 -10.49
C LEU A 184 -9.74 2.40 -10.39
N ALA A 185 -10.01 3.02 -9.24
CA ALA A 185 -11.20 3.85 -9.06
C ALA A 185 -11.04 5.16 -9.85
N SER A 186 -11.78 5.30 -10.97
CA SER A 186 -11.61 6.36 -11.95
C SER A 186 -12.03 7.76 -11.48
N ALA A 187 -12.70 7.91 -10.34
CA ALA A 187 -13.11 9.22 -9.80
C ALA A 187 -11.93 10.09 -9.30
N ALA A 188 -10.71 9.61 -9.40
CA ALA A 188 -9.58 10.23 -8.72
C ALA A 188 -8.37 10.42 -9.64
N GLU A 189 -8.43 11.37 -10.56
CA GLU A 189 -7.20 11.96 -11.14
C GLU A 189 -6.23 12.48 -10.04
N ARG A 190 -6.69 12.56 -8.78
CA ARG A 190 -5.93 13.05 -7.61
C ARG A 190 -5.51 11.96 -6.61
N SER A 191 -5.92 10.71 -6.77
CA SER A 191 -5.63 9.64 -5.80
C SER A 191 -4.92 8.47 -6.49
N ALA A 192 -3.62 8.64 -6.75
CA ALA A 192 -2.76 7.51 -7.10
C ALA A 192 -2.87 6.45 -5.99
N GLY A 193 -3.33 5.24 -6.32
CA GLY A 193 -3.47 4.14 -5.36
C GLY A 193 -4.89 3.82 -4.90
N ALA A 194 -5.94 4.49 -5.43
CA ALA A 194 -7.32 4.10 -5.17
C ALA A 194 -7.67 2.81 -5.94
N LEU A 195 -7.51 1.65 -5.31
CA LEU A 195 -7.76 0.33 -5.89
C LEU A 195 -8.96 -0.34 -5.25
N ILE A 196 -9.75 -1.04 -6.07
CA ILE A 196 -10.79 -1.96 -5.62
C ILE A 196 -10.53 -3.37 -6.17
N ALA A 197 -10.85 -4.38 -5.37
CA ALA A 197 -10.80 -5.79 -5.76
C ALA A 197 -12.22 -6.28 -6.03
N VAL A 198 -12.45 -6.85 -7.21
CA VAL A 198 -13.76 -7.30 -7.68
C VAL A 198 -13.70 -8.80 -7.98
N ASN A 199 -14.58 -9.59 -7.39
CA ASN A 199 -14.62 -11.02 -7.59
C ASN A 199 -15.30 -11.42 -8.93
N CYS A 200 -15.49 -12.74 -9.15
CA CYS A 200 -16.12 -13.27 -10.36
C CYS A 200 -17.63 -12.96 -10.46
N ASP A 201 -18.29 -12.63 -9.35
CA ASP A 201 -19.70 -12.26 -9.27
C ASP A 201 -19.92 -10.75 -9.43
N ASP A 202 -18.87 -10.00 -9.82
CA ASP A 202 -18.88 -8.54 -9.97
C ASP A 202 -19.13 -7.77 -8.66
N LEU A 203 -18.83 -8.41 -7.51
CA LEU A 203 -18.92 -7.79 -6.19
C LEU A 203 -17.56 -7.28 -5.75
N VAL A 204 -17.54 -6.11 -5.11
CA VAL A 204 -16.35 -5.55 -4.48
C VAL A 204 -16.05 -6.31 -3.20
N VAL A 205 -14.90 -6.99 -3.15
CA VAL A 205 -14.42 -7.79 -2.02
C VAL A 205 -13.32 -7.09 -1.22
N GLY A 206 -12.76 -6.00 -1.75
CA GLY A 206 -11.75 -5.20 -1.08
C GLY A 206 -11.62 -3.81 -1.69
N ALA A 207 -11.14 -2.86 -0.89
CA ALA A 207 -10.84 -1.51 -1.33
C ALA A 207 -9.70 -0.93 -0.48
N THR A 208 -8.71 -0.29 -1.13
CA THR A 208 -7.65 0.44 -0.42
C THR A 208 -8.23 1.60 0.38
N ARG A 209 -7.50 2.12 1.39
CA ARG A 209 -7.92 3.29 2.17
C ARG A 209 -8.30 4.47 1.27
N SER A 210 -7.49 4.74 0.25
CA SER A 210 -7.77 5.82 -0.71
C SER A 210 -9.09 5.59 -1.46
N ALA A 211 -9.35 4.36 -1.93
CA ALA A 211 -10.61 4.03 -2.60
C ALA A 211 -11.82 4.16 -1.64
N ARG A 212 -11.68 3.68 -0.39
CA ARG A 212 -12.73 3.81 0.63
C ARG A 212 -13.10 5.26 0.88
N GLN A 213 -12.10 6.15 1.02
CA GLN A 213 -12.33 7.58 1.25
C GLN A 213 -12.96 8.28 0.04
N THR A 214 -12.45 7.98 -1.16
CA THR A 214 -12.91 8.64 -2.40
C THR A 214 -14.32 8.21 -2.81
N LEU A 215 -14.63 6.92 -2.67
CA LEU A 215 -15.89 6.31 -3.12
C LEU A 215 -16.90 6.11 -1.99
N GLY A 216 -16.57 6.46 -0.76
CA GLY A 216 -17.45 6.27 0.40
C GLY A 216 -17.69 4.79 0.76
N ILE A 217 -16.75 3.89 0.44
CA ILE A 217 -16.89 2.45 0.67
C ILE A 217 -16.69 2.15 2.16
N THR A 218 -17.74 1.68 2.82
CA THR A 218 -17.69 1.26 4.22
C THR A 218 -17.47 -0.24 4.34
N GLN A 219 -16.94 -0.69 5.49
CA GLN A 219 -16.80 -2.12 5.77
C GLN A 219 -18.17 -2.85 5.77
N GLN A 220 -19.21 -2.16 6.22
CA GLN A 220 -20.57 -2.70 6.21
C GLN A 220 -21.11 -2.89 4.78
N ALA A 221 -20.80 -1.98 3.85
CA ALA A 221 -21.19 -2.13 2.45
C ALA A 221 -20.50 -3.34 1.81
N LEU A 222 -19.19 -3.52 2.05
CA LEU A 222 -18.47 -4.71 1.58
C LEU A 222 -19.04 -6.01 2.14
N ALA A 223 -19.36 -6.04 3.43
CA ALA A 223 -19.93 -7.23 4.08
C ALA A 223 -21.34 -7.60 3.57
N ARG A 224 -22.11 -6.62 3.07
CA ARG A 224 -23.45 -6.86 2.48
C ARG A 224 -23.42 -7.30 1.02
N GLY A 225 -22.26 -7.26 0.39
CA GLY A 225 -22.10 -7.45 -1.05
C GLY A 225 -22.38 -6.16 -1.82
N LEU A 226 -21.32 -5.47 -2.22
CA LEU A 226 -21.37 -4.20 -2.94
C LEU A 226 -21.09 -4.45 -4.42
N PRO A 227 -22.08 -4.27 -5.33
CA PRO A 227 -21.85 -4.42 -6.76
C PRO A 227 -20.82 -3.38 -7.26
N ALA A 228 -19.88 -3.82 -8.09
CA ALA A 228 -18.88 -2.92 -8.66
C ALA A 228 -19.51 -1.83 -9.55
N ALA A 229 -20.62 -2.16 -10.19
CA ALA A 229 -21.44 -1.26 -10.99
C ALA A 229 -21.93 -0.03 -10.22
N ASP A 230 -22.30 -0.19 -8.95
CA ASP A 230 -22.84 0.88 -8.11
C ASP A 230 -21.78 1.95 -7.79
N ILE A 231 -20.49 1.57 -7.89
CA ILE A 231 -19.36 2.45 -7.55
C ILE A 231 -18.72 3.07 -8.78
N LEU A 232 -18.63 2.30 -9.88
CA LEU A 232 -17.88 2.72 -11.07
C LEU A 232 -18.67 3.66 -12.00
N GLY A 233 -19.93 3.94 -11.67
CA GLY A 233 -20.77 4.88 -12.42
C GLY A 233 -21.39 4.31 -13.70
N ASP A 234 -22.03 5.15 -14.50
CA ASP A 234 -22.96 4.83 -15.60
C ASP A 234 -22.50 3.82 -16.69
N VAL A 235 -21.23 3.45 -16.73
CA VAL A 235 -20.77 2.40 -17.68
C VAL A 235 -21.34 1.01 -17.34
N ALA A 236 -21.81 0.82 -16.10
CA ALA A 236 -22.33 -0.45 -15.62
C ALA A 236 -23.87 -0.50 -15.55
N LYS A 237 -24.56 0.64 -15.52
CA LYS A 237 -26.03 0.68 -15.50
C LYS A 237 -26.69 0.13 -16.78
N ALA A 238 -25.96 0.10 -17.90
CA ALA A 238 -26.42 -0.47 -19.15
C ALA A 238 -26.45 -2.01 -19.17
N ALA A 239 -25.89 -2.68 -18.16
CA ALA A 239 -25.76 -4.15 -18.11
C ALA A 239 -26.75 -4.84 -17.15
N GLU A 240 -27.74 -4.13 -16.63
CA GLU A 240 -28.73 -4.71 -15.68
C GLU A 240 -29.81 -5.56 -16.34
N GLU A 241 -29.95 -5.51 -17.67
CA GLU A 241 -30.82 -6.46 -18.36
C GLU A 241 -30.12 -7.81 -18.49
N LEU A 242 -30.76 -8.86 -17.98
CA LEU A 242 -30.24 -10.24 -18.02
C LEU A 242 -29.80 -10.66 -19.44
N GLU A 243 -30.48 -10.17 -20.48
CA GLU A 243 -30.14 -10.40 -21.87
C GLU A 243 -28.82 -9.72 -22.29
N GLU A 244 -28.55 -8.51 -21.82
CA GLU A 244 -27.27 -7.81 -22.13
C GLU A 244 -26.10 -8.45 -21.39
N ALA A 245 -26.28 -8.83 -20.12
CA ALA A 245 -25.29 -9.59 -19.37
C ALA A 245 -24.96 -10.92 -20.06
N GLU A 246 -25.97 -11.67 -20.46
CA GLU A 246 -25.84 -12.94 -21.18
C GLU A 246 -25.11 -12.71 -22.53
N ARG A 247 -25.51 -11.69 -23.30
CA ARG A 247 -24.87 -11.30 -24.55
C ARG A 247 -23.38 -11.00 -24.35
N GLY A 248 -23.02 -10.21 -23.33
CA GLY A 248 -21.65 -9.87 -23.00
C GLY A 248 -20.80 -11.11 -22.65
N VAL A 249 -21.32 -12.02 -21.84
CA VAL A 249 -20.63 -13.29 -21.50
C VAL A 249 -20.37 -14.13 -22.73
N ILE A 250 -21.38 -14.30 -23.59
CA ILE A 250 -21.27 -15.11 -24.82
C ILE A 250 -20.29 -14.47 -25.81
N GLN A 251 -20.36 -13.15 -26.00
CA GLN A 251 -19.46 -12.43 -26.91
C GLN A 251 -18.00 -12.59 -26.49
N ARG A 252 -17.71 -12.43 -25.20
CA ARG A 252 -16.36 -12.62 -24.65
C ARG A 252 -15.86 -14.06 -24.83
N ALA A 253 -16.73 -15.06 -24.62
CA ALA A 253 -16.36 -16.47 -24.82
C ALA A 253 -16.02 -16.79 -26.28
N ILE A 254 -16.78 -16.25 -27.24
CA ILE A 254 -16.51 -16.43 -28.68
C ILE A 254 -15.22 -15.74 -29.07
N THR A 255 -14.99 -14.49 -28.60
CA THR A 255 -13.77 -13.75 -28.88
C THR A 255 -12.53 -14.48 -28.35
N ARG A 256 -12.59 -15.01 -27.10
CA ARG A 256 -11.48 -15.80 -26.52
C ARG A 256 -11.23 -17.12 -27.23
N ALA A 257 -12.23 -17.66 -27.93
CA ALA A 257 -12.13 -18.88 -28.70
C ALA A 257 -11.89 -18.63 -30.19
N ASP A 258 -11.46 -17.42 -30.59
CA ASP A 258 -11.18 -16.99 -31.96
C ASP A 258 -12.32 -17.37 -32.95
N GLY A 259 -13.58 -17.21 -32.51
CA GLY A 259 -14.77 -17.55 -33.28
C GLY A 259 -15.18 -19.04 -33.23
N ASN A 260 -14.40 -19.91 -32.62
CA ASN A 260 -14.69 -21.33 -32.49
C ASN A 260 -15.85 -21.60 -31.49
N VAL A 261 -17.07 -21.79 -32.04
CA VAL A 261 -18.28 -21.97 -31.23
C VAL A 261 -18.22 -23.23 -30.36
N SER A 262 -17.50 -24.28 -30.77
CA SER A 262 -17.37 -25.49 -29.94
C SER A 262 -16.50 -25.25 -28.72
N ALA A 263 -15.36 -24.58 -28.89
CA ALA A 263 -14.47 -24.18 -27.81
C ALA A 263 -15.16 -23.15 -26.87
N ALA A 264 -15.87 -22.17 -27.42
CA ALA A 264 -16.63 -21.20 -26.63
C ALA A 264 -17.73 -21.87 -25.77
N ALA A 265 -18.46 -22.86 -26.32
CA ALA A 265 -19.47 -23.61 -25.57
C ALA A 265 -18.84 -24.40 -24.42
N GLN A 266 -17.69 -25.02 -24.65
CA GLN A 266 -16.93 -25.74 -23.63
C GLN A 266 -16.48 -24.80 -22.50
N ASN A 267 -15.95 -23.61 -22.84
CA ASN A 267 -15.52 -22.58 -21.88
C ASN A 267 -16.69 -22.03 -21.05
N LEU A 268 -17.92 -22.06 -21.60
CA LEU A 268 -19.13 -21.61 -20.90
C LEU A 268 -19.82 -22.75 -20.13
N GLY A 269 -19.32 -23.98 -20.18
CA GLY A 269 -19.95 -25.13 -19.54
C GLY A 269 -21.32 -25.51 -20.12
N ILE A 270 -21.63 -25.16 -21.41
CA ILE A 270 -22.88 -25.42 -22.07
C ILE A 270 -22.70 -26.23 -23.35
N SER A 271 -23.78 -26.91 -23.82
CA SER A 271 -23.69 -27.61 -25.09
C SER A 271 -23.57 -26.65 -26.28
N ARG A 272 -22.93 -27.10 -27.34
CA ARG A 272 -22.83 -26.36 -28.64
C ARG A 272 -24.23 -25.95 -29.16
N ALA A 273 -25.21 -26.84 -29.02
CA ALA A 273 -26.59 -26.59 -29.47
C ALA A 273 -27.22 -25.44 -28.61
N THR A 274 -26.97 -25.43 -27.32
CA THR A 274 -27.44 -24.37 -26.42
C THR A 274 -26.83 -23.04 -26.79
N LEU A 275 -25.51 -23.01 -27.07
CA LEU A 275 -24.84 -21.78 -27.49
C LEU A 275 -25.37 -21.26 -28.82
N HIS A 276 -25.63 -22.14 -29.82
CA HIS A 276 -26.23 -21.72 -31.08
C HIS A 276 -27.62 -21.07 -30.88
N ARG A 277 -28.47 -21.64 -30.04
CA ARG A 277 -29.80 -21.04 -29.74
C ARG A 277 -29.67 -19.66 -29.08
N LYS A 278 -28.71 -19.52 -28.15
CA LYS A 278 -28.45 -18.24 -27.47
C LYS A 278 -27.91 -17.19 -28.44
N LEU A 279 -26.98 -17.54 -29.33
CA LEU A 279 -26.48 -16.66 -30.39
C LEU A 279 -27.59 -16.14 -31.31
N ALA A 280 -28.48 -17.04 -31.75
CA ALA A 280 -29.63 -16.69 -32.58
C ALA A 280 -30.61 -15.76 -31.84
N ARG A 281 -30.93 -16.07 -30.58
CA ARG A 281 -31.87 -15.29 -29.74
C ARG A 281 -31.31 -13.87 -29.50
N LEU A 282 -30.02 -13.75 -29.18
CA LEU A 282 -29.37 -12.50 -28.83
C LEU A 282 -28.85 -11.69 -30.04
N GLY A 283 -29.08 -12.16 -31.27
CA GLY A 283 -28.67 -11.47 -32.48
C GLY A 283 -27.15 -11.28 -32.61
N ILE A 284 -26.35 -12.17 -32.03
CA ILE A 284 -24.89 -12.11 -32.08
C ILE A 284 -24.39 -12.66 -33.41
N ARG A 285 -23.79 -11.80 -34.25
CA ARG A 285 -23.13 -12.20 -35.52
C ARG A 285 -21.82 -12.91 -35.22
N ARG A 286 -21.54 -13.98 -35.96
CA ARG A 286 -20.24 -14.69 -35.89
C ARG A 286 -19.16 -13.81 -36.49
N PRO A 287 -17.99 -13.66 -35.84
CA PRO A 287 -16.80 -13.22 -36.56
C PRO A 287 -16.47 -14.29 -37.61
N HIS A 288 -16.14 -13.84 -38.79
CA HIS A 288 -15.70 -14.69 -39.94
C HIS A 288 -14.30 -15.21 -39.71
#